data_349a5ca2f5cdaaf0cea5feafca624f1d
#
_entry.id   349a5ca2f5cdaaf0cea5feafca624f1d
#
_cell.length_a   1.000
_cell.length_b   1.000
_cell.length_c   1.000
_cell.angle_alpha   90.00
_cell.angle_beta   90.00
_cell.angle_gamma   90.00
#
_symmetry.space_group_name_H-M   'P 1'
#
loop_
_entity.id
_entity.type
_entity.pdbx_description
1 polymer ?
#
loop_
_entity_poly.entity_id
_entity_poly.type
_entity_poly.pdbx_seq_one_letter_code
_entity_poly.pdbx_strand_id
1 'polypeptide(L)'
;MASLSMPRLIPWLVGLLLAWHCVVPPALARPPAERVAALHQGINITGWFRHPVSRDPVALRSYMGDRAIGDLRQAGFGFVRLAVDPALTENPAILRELTEAIRRLNRSRLAVVVSIHPDGWRLETSQIDQNRLLTTWKRLATALRPLDPGLVFPEVLNEPVFPRDPAGWHRLQHSLLGVIRPILPSSTLVLTGHDWGSIAGLEALTPEADPNVIYSIHLYDPSELTSLAAYRPGLDRSAMARLPFPVLDQQPCEAVGDTAADRQTRDLMRFYCSLRWDEARIGQRVGAAAAWARRNDAALLAGEFGATVALNPAARLRWLRAAREAFEAQGIGWALWGYDDIMGLAIPRPPGLSPVLNADVLRALGLRGTEARRVTQGFPRNVPP
;
A
#
# COMPACT_ATOMS: atom_id res chain seq x y z
N MET A 1 -37.93 -92.04 25.71
CA MET A 1 -38.51 -90.80 25.07
C MET A 1 -37.51 -89.70 25.24
N ALA A 2 -36.68 -89.46 24.23
CA ALA A 2 -35.58 -88.44 24.24
C ALA A 2 -36.05 -87.16 23.55
N SER A 3 -36.01 -86.06 24.26
CA SER A 3 -36.29 -84.70 23.71
C SER A 3 -35.00 -84.08 23.22
N LEU A 4 -34.89 -83.86 21.92
CA LEU A 4 -33.81 -83.18 21.28
C LEU A 4 -34.06 -81.62 21.34
N SER A 5 -33.20 -80.88 22.02
CA SER A 5 -33.19 -79.40 22.03
C SER A 5 -32.25 -78.92 20.92
N MET A 6 -32.78 -78.09 20.01
CA MET A 6 -32.00 -77.38 19.00
C MET A 6 -31.33 -76.09 19.61
N PRO A 7 -30.12 -75.79 19.21
CA PRO A 7 -29.50 -74.49 19.62
C PRO A 7 -29.96 -73.35 18.71
N ARG A 8 -30.31 -72.20 19.33
CA ARG A 8 -30.63 -70.94 18.65
C ARG A 8 -29.34 -70.27 18.18
N LEU A 9 -29.21 -70.06 16.88
CA LEU A 9 -28.21 -69.18 16.24
C LEU A 9 -28.63 -67.73 16.41
N ILE A 10 -27.78 -66.94 17.10
CA ILE A 10 -27.91 -65.48 17.19
C ILE A 10 -27.08 -64.88 16.07
N PRO A 11 -27.67 -64.05 15.16
CA PRO A 11 -26.89 -63.37 14.12
C PRO A 11 -26.22 -62.17 14.75
N TRP A 12 -24.87 -62.06 14.68
CA TRP A 12 -24.10 -60.91 14.97
C TRP A 12 -24.27 -59.89 13.82
N LEU A 13 -25.07 -58.82 14.07
CA LEU A 13 -25.10 -57.62 13.24
C LEU A 13 -23.85 -56.79 13.55
N VAL A 14 -22.84 -56.88 12.67
CA VAL A 14 -21.71 -55.94 12.67
C VAL A 14 -22.17 -54.61 12.05
N GLY A 15 -22.54 -53.66 12.88
CA GLY A 15 -22.81 -52.30 12.46
C GLY A 15 -21.51 -51.61 12.03
N LEU A 16 -21.29 -51.40 10.74
CA LEU A 16 -20.27 -50.52 10.21
C LEU A 16 -20.68 -49.05 10.53
N LEU A 17 -20.14 -48.49 11.57
CA LEU A 17 -20.17 -47.06 11.83
C LEU A 17 -19.22 -46.36 10.86
N LEU A 18 -19.75 -45.89 9.72
CA LEU A 18 -19.06 -44.93 8.86
C LEU A 18 -18.93 -43.61 9.63
N ALA A 19 -17.78 -43.41 10.27
CA ALA A 19 -17.42 -42.11 10.81
C ALA A 19 -17.23 -41.11 9.65
N TRP A 20 -18.25 -40.33 9.38
CA TRP A 20 -18.13 -39.13 8.54
C TRP A 20 -17.17 -38.19 9.26
N HIS A 21 -15.90 -38.18 8.86
CA HIS A 21 -14.99 -37.12 9.19
C HIS A 21 -15.50 -35.89 8.43
N CYS A 22 -16.26 -35.02 9.11
CA CYS A 22 -16.43 -33.65 8.68
C CYS A 22 -15.01 -33.06 8.64
N VAL A 23 -14.43 -32.97 7.45
CA VAL A 23 -13.27 -32.11 7.22
C VAL A 23 -13.78 -30.71 7.37
N VAL A 24 -13.75 -30.21 8.60
CA VAL A 24 -13.91 -28.78 8.87
C VAL A 24 -12.77 -28.12 8.10
N PRO A 25 -13.04 -27.24 7.13
CA PRO A 25 -11.95 -26.52 6.48
C PRO A 25 -11.19 -25.79 7.61
N PRO A 26 -9.84 -25.76 7.56
CA PRO A 26 -9.09 -25.06 8.59
C PRO A 26 -9.66 -23.67 8.70
N ALA A 27 -10.07 -23.27 9.92
CA ALA A 27 -10.50 -21.92 10.20
C ALA A 27 -9.44 -21.00 9.60
N LEU A 28 -9.84 -20.00 8.81
CA LEU A 28 -8.91 -19.04 8.24
C LEU A 28 -8.10 -18.48 9.42
N ALA A 29 -6.82 -18.81 9.46
CA ALA A 29 -5.94 -18.34 10.51
C ALA A 29 -5.59 -16.87 10.24
N ARG A 30 -5.28 -16.10 11.29
CA ARG A 30 -4.70 -14.75 11.16
C ARG A 30 -3.60 -14.74 10.09
N PRO A 31 -3.29 -13.56 9.52
CA PRO A 31 -2.17 -13.50 8.59
C PRO A 31 -0.92 -14.09 9.26
N PRO A 32 -0.24 -15.06 8.63
CA PRO A 32 1.01 -15.58 9.14
C PRO A 32 2.01 -14.45 9.46
N ALA A 33 2.71 -14.55 10.59
CA ALA A 33 3.61 -13.48 11.05
C ALA A 33 4.68 -13.13 10.01
N GLU A 34 5.17 -14.11 9.26
CA GLU A 34 6.13 -13.92 8.17
C GLU A 34 5.56 -13.10 7.01
N ARG A 35 4.25 -13.18 6.76
CA ARG A 35 3.59 -12.36 5.73
C ARG A 35 3.45 -10.90 6.18
N VAL A 36 3.09 -10.68 7.43
CA VAL A 36 3.05 -9.33 8.00
C VAL A 36 4.46 -8.73 7.99
N ALA A 37 5.48 -9.50 8.37
CA ALA A 37 6.87 -9.08 8.36
C ALA A 37 7.39 -8.79 6.94
N ALA A 38 6.90 -9.47 5.90
CA ALA A 38 7.26 -9.19 4.51
C ALA A 38 6.83 -7.79 4.06
N LEU A 39 5.81 -7.20 4.70
CA LEU A 39 5.29 -5.86 4.41
C LEU A 39 5.84 -4.78 5.36
N HIS A 40 7.10 -4.93 5.84
CA HIS A 40 7.66 -4.01 6.82
C HIS A 40 8.05 -2.65 6.21
N GLN A 41 8.79 -2.62 5.09
CA GLN A 41 9.31 -1.40 4.45
C GLN A 41 9.08 -1.46 2.96
N GLY A 42 8.23 -0.61 2.43
CA GLY A 42 7.77 -0.66 1.04
C GLY A 42 7.86 0.66 0.29
N ILE A 43 7.62 0.55 -1.00
CA ILE A 43 7.58 1.66 -1.95
C ILE A 43 6.41 1.49 -2.92
N ASN A 44 5.65 2.55 -3.15
CA ASN A 44 4.61 2.59 -4.16
C ASN A 44 5.21 2.87 -5.53
N ILE A 45 4.73 2.18 -6.58
CA ILE A 45 5.09 2.42 -7.98
C ILE A 45 3.82 2.70 -8.77
N THR A 46 3.72 3.91 -9.33
CA THR A 46 2.53 4.41 -10.02
C THR A 46 2.70 4.46 -11.54
N GLY A 47 3.87 4.76 -12.04
CA GLY A 47 4.14 4.92 -13.47
C GLY A 47 4.15 3.61 -14.26
N TRP A 48 4.10 2.45 -13.61
CA TRP A 48 4.21 1.15 -14.28
C TRP A 48 2.86 0.65 -14.82
N PHE A 49 1.88 0.44 -13.92
CA PHE A 49 0.58 -0.15 -14.29
C PHE A 49 -0.62 0.74 -13.92
N ARG A 50 -0.41 1.92 -13.34
CA ARG A 50 -1.49 2.89 -13.12
C ARG A 50 -1.48 3.99 -14.20
N HIS A 51 -0.34 4.67 -14.35
CA HIS A 51 -0.17 5.78 -15.29
C HIS A 51 1.01 5.53 -16.24
N PRO A 52 1.00 4.42 -17.00
CA PRO A 52 2.11 4.13 -17.88
C PRO A 52 2.18 5.14 -19.03
N VAL A 53 3.39 5.56 -19.39
CA VAL A 53 3.63 6.41 -20.57
C VAL A 53 3.16 5.71 -21.85
N SER A 54 3.23 4.38 -21.88
CA SER A 54 2.75 3.54 -22.98
C SER A 54 2.04 2.30 -22.45
N ARG A 55 0.92 1.94 -23.09
CA ARG A 55 0.19 0.68 -22.82
C ARG A 55 0.67 -0.49 -23.70
N ASP A 56 1.76 -0.31 -24.43
CA ASP A 56 2.40 -1.41 -25.17
C ASP A 56 3.01 -2.41 -24.16
N PRO A 57 2.70 -3.71 -24.27
CA PRO A 57 3.28 -4.74 -23.42
C PRO A 57 4.82 -4.74 -23.39
N VAL A 58 5.48 -4.42 -24.50
CA VAL A 58 6.96 -4.34 -24.55
C VAL A 58 7.47 -3.16 -23.71
N ALA A 59 6.81 -2.00 -23.79
CA ALA A 59 7.14 -0.84 -22.96
C ALA A 59 6.92 -1.12 -21.47
N LEU A 60 5.81 -1.78 -21.10
CA LEU A 60 5.54 -2.19 -19.73
C LEU A 60 6.60 -3.16 -19.20
N ARG A 61 7.06 -4.11 -20.01
CA ARG A 61 8.11 -5.06 -19.63
C ARG A 61 9.43 -4.36 -19.32
N SER A 62 9.77 -3.32 -20.07
CA SER A 62 11.04 -2.58 -19.95
C SER A 62 10.99 -1.41 -18.96
N TYR A 63 9.83 -1.06 -18.40
CA TYR A 63 9.66 0.09 -17.51
C TYR A 63 10.64 0.09 -16.35
N MET A 64 10.80 -1.03 -15.65
CA MET A 64 11.74 -1.19 -14.55
C MET A 64 12.71 -2.32 -14.85
N GLY A 65 13.99 -1.97 -15.06
CA GLY A 65 15.06 -2.96 -15.27
C GLY A 65 15.49 -3.64 -13.97
N ASP A 66 16.18 -4.78 -14.08
CA ASP A 66 16.64 -5.57 -12.93
C ASP A 66 17.58 -4.78 -12.01
N ARG A 67 18.35 -3.82 -12.57
CA ARG A 67 19.17 -2.91 -11.77
C ARG A 67 18.32 -2.04 -10.85
N ALA A 68 17.26 -1.40 -11.34
CA ALA A 68 16.41 -0.56 -10.53
C ALA A 68 15.69 -1.36 -9.44
N ILE A 69 15.26 -2.59 -9.73
CA ILE A 69 14.71 -3.53 -8.75
C ILE A 69 15.78 -3.89 -7.70
N GLY A 70 17.00 -4.17 -8.14
CA GLY A 70 18.15 -4.45 -7.27
C GLY A 70 18.50 -3.28 -6.35
N ASP A 71 18.48 -2.05 -6.87
CA ASP A 71 18.74 -0.83 -6.09
C ASP A 71 17.71 -0.64 -4.97
N LEU A 72 16.41 -0.91 -5.23
CA LEU A 72 15.37 -0.91 -4.19
C LEU A 72 15.67 -1.95 -3.10
N ARG A 73 16.03 -3.17 -3.51
CA ARG A 73 16.36 -4.24 -2.55
C ARG A 73 17.59 -3.92 -1.71
N GLN A 74 18.64 -3.36 -2.32
CA GLN A 74 19.87 -2.95 -1.62
C GLN A 74 19.64 -1.79 -0.67
N ALA A 75 18.74 -0.86 -1.01
CA ALA A 75 18.32 0.23 -0.12
C ALA A 75 17.64 -0.29 1.14
N GLY A 76 17.03 -1.48 1.11
CA GLY A 76 16.39 -2.11 2.27
C GLY A 76 14.90 -2.31 2.13
N PHE A 77 14.29 -1.95 0.98
CA PHE A 77 12.87 -2.23 0.75
C PHE A 77 12.61 -3.75 0.75
N GLY A 78 11.54 -4.16 1.41
CA GLY A 78 11.06 -5.54 1.48
C GLY A 78 9.90 -5.82 0.53
N PHE A 79 9.16 -4.79 0.12
CA PHE A 79 8.02 -4.94 -0.79
C PHE A 79 7.77 -3.73 -1.68
N VAL A 80 7.01 -3.97 -2.73
CA VAL A 80 6.47 -2.96 -3.65
C VAL A 80 4.96 -2.98 -3.54
N ARG A 81 4.34 -1.81 -3.35
CA ARG A 81 2.90 -1.64 -3.59
C ARG A 81 2.70 -1.15 -5.02
N LEU A 82 2.17 -2.04 -5.85
CA LEU A 82 2.02 -1.84 -7.28
C LEU A 82 0.61 -1.32 -7.57
N ALA A 83 0.51 -0.04 -7.90
CA ALA A 83 -0.75 0.59 -8.28
C ALA A 83 -1.14 0.16 -9.70
N VAL A 84 -2.39 -0.30 -9.88
CA VAL A 84 -2.89 -0.87 -11.14
C VAL A 84 -4.19 -0.20 -11.56
N ASP A 85 -4.23 0.38 -12.76
CA ASP A 85 -5.47 0.78 -13.43
C ASP A 85 -6.25 -0.47 -13.83
N PRO A 86 -7.48 -0.67 -13.32
CA PRO A 86 -8.30 -1.84 -13.66
C PRO A 86 -8.54 -2.00 -15.17
N ALA A 87 -8.59 -0.90 -15.94
CA ALA A 87 -8.77 -0.95 -17.39
C ALA A 87 -7.61 -1.66 -18.11
N LEU A 88 -6.39 -1.58 -17.58
CA LEU A 88 -5.25 -2.29 -18.16
C LEU A 88 -5.39 -3.81 -18.02
N THR A 89 -6.06 -4.28 -16.98
CA THR A 89 -6.28 -5.72 -16.75
C THR A 89 -7.25 -6.37 -17.75
N GLU A 90 -7.98 -5.55 -18.52
CA GLU A 90 -8.90 -6.03 -19.57
C GLU A 90 -8.15 -6.58 -20.79
N ASN A 91 -6.91 -6.13 -21.01
CA ASN A 91 -6.04 -6.65 -22.05
C ASN A 91 -5.24 -7.88 -21.54
N PRO A 92 -5.45 -9.08 -22.11
CA PRO A 92 -4.75 -10.28 -21.64
C PRO A 92 -3.22 -10.20 -21.79
N ALA A 93 -2.72 -9.45 -22.76
CA ALA A 93 -1.27 -9.27 -22.94
C ALA A 93 -0.69 -8.41 -21.81
N ILE A 94 -1.37 -7.33 -21.44
CA ILE A 94 -0.95 -6.46 -20.31
C ILE A 94 -1.07 -7.22 -18.98
N LEU A 95 -2.13 -8.01 -18.80
CA LEU A 95 -2.30 -8.84 -17.60
C LEU A 95 -1.17 -9.86 -17.44
N ARG A 96 -0.68 -10.44 -18.55
CA ARG A 96 0.52 -11.30 -18.53
C ARG A 96 1.78 -10.51 -18.11
N GLU A 97 1.97 -9.29 -18.64
CA GLU A 97 3.11 -8.45 -18.24
C GLU A 97 3.04 -8.07 -16.75
N LEU A 98 1.84 -7.78 -16.23
CA LEU A 98 1.65 -7.54 -14.79
C LEU A 98 2.08 -8.75 -13.96
N THR A 99 1.64 -9.97 -14.32
CA THR A 99 2.02 -11.17 -13.58
C THR A 99 3.51 -11.48 -13.70
N GLU A 100 4.13 -11.21 -14.84
CA GLU A 100 5.59 -11.38 -15.01
C GLU A 100 6.38 -10.32 -14.24
N ALA A 101 5.91 -9.07 -14.19
CA ALA A 101 6.50 -8.03 -13.36
C ALA A 101 6.50 -8.43 -11.87
N ILE A 102 5.37 -8.99 -11.39
CA ILE A 102 5.26 -9.51 -10.02
C ILE A 102 6.29 -10.65 -9.79
N ARG A 103 6.40 -11.61 -10.72
CA ARG A 103 7.39 -12.69 -10.61
C ARG A 103 8.83 -12.15 -10.57
N ARG A 104 9.15 -11.12 -11.38
CA ARG A 104 10.48 -10.48 -11.34
C ARG A 104 10.79 -9.85 -10.00
N LEU A 105 9.82 -9.13 -9.42
CA LEU A 105 9.95 -8.55 -8.08
C LEU A 105 10.14 -9.65 -7.02
N ASN A 106 9.35 -10.73 -7.08
CA ASN A 106 9.47 -11.85 -6.13
C ASN A 106 10.81 -12.58 -6.26
N ARG A 107 11.34 -12.79 -7.49
CA ARG A 107 12.70 -13.35 -7.69
C ARG A 107 13.78 -12.47 -7.05
N SER A 108 13.55 -11.17 -6.95
CA SER A 108 14.44 -10.22 -6.26
C SER A 108 14.15 -10.12 -4.76
N ARG A 109 13.32 -11.01 -4.20
CA ARG A 109 12.92 -11.04 -2.78
C ARG A 109 12.18 -9.78 -2.33
N LEU A 110 11.40 -9.19 -3.22
CA LEU A 110 10.43 -8.15 -2.93
C LEU A 110 9.04 -8.78 -2.94
N ALA A 111 8.31 -8.67 -1.85
CA ALA A 111 6.89 -8.97 -1.84
C ALA A 111 6.12 -7.90 -2.64
N VAL A 112 4.90 -8.22 -3.08
CA VAL A 112 4.10 -7.30 -3.91
C VAL A 112 2.69 -7.18 -3.35
N VAL A 113 2.30 -5.97 -2.98
CA VAL A 113 0.90 -5.60 -2.80
C VAL A 113 0.36 -5.15 -4.16
N VAL A 114 -0.68 -5.79 -4.65
CA VAL A 114 -1.34 -5.43 -5.92
C VAL A 114 -2.59 -4.63 -5.60
N SER A 115 -2.53 -3.32 -5.82
CA SER A 115 -3.57 -2.38 -5.43
C SER A 115 -4.34 -1.85 -6.64
N ILE A 116 -5.67 -1.94 -6.63
CA ILE A 116 -6.54 -1.46 -7.70
C ILE A 116 -6.87 0.01 -7.50
N HIS A 117 -6.56 0.83 -8.52
CA HIS A 117 -6.77 2.28 -8.56
C HIS A 117 -7.70 2.67 -9.71
N PRO A 118 -9.03 2.63 -9.53
CA PRO A 118 -9.98 2.96 -10.60
C PRO A 118 -10.16 4.47 -10.71
N ASP A 119 -9.52 5.09 -11.69
CA ASP A 119 -9.69 6.52 -11.94
C ASP A 119 -11.07 6.81 -12.56
N GLY A 120 -11.80 7.78 -12.00
CA GLY A 120 -13.09 8.25 -12.50
C GLY A 120 -14.29 7.35 -12.21
N TRP A 121 -14.14 6.22 -11.49
CA TRP A 121 -15.27 5.38 -11.09
C TRP A 121 -16.03 5.99 -9.92
N ARG A 122 -17.36 5.83 -9.94
CA ARG A 122 -18.26 6.35 -8.90
C ARG A 122 -18.87 5.21 -8.08
N LEU A 123 -18.04 4.51 -7.33
CA LEU A 123 -18.40 3.27 -6.62
C LEU A 123 -19.52 3.47 -5.59
N GLU A 124 -19.67 4.65 -4.97
CA GLU A 124 -20.75 4.94 -4.04
C GLU A 124 -22.12 4.97 -4.72
N THR A 125 -22.18 5.44 -5.99
CA THR A 125 -23.47 5.78 -6.64
C THR A 125 -23.73 5.00 -7.92
N SER A 126 -22.76 4.24 -8.42
CA SER A 126 -22.84 3.50 -9.69
C SER A 126 -22.76 2.00 -9.48
N GLN A 127 -23.88 1.31 -9.58
CA GLN A 127 -23.91 -0.17 -9.58
C GLN A 127 -23.10 -0.76 -10.74
N ILE A 128 -23.02 -0.05 -11.88
CA ILE A 128 -22.22 -0.47 -13.03
C ILE A 128 -20.74 -0.52 -12.64
N ASP A 129 -20.23 0.51 -11.95
CA ASP A 129 -18.83 0.55 -11.54
C ASP A 129 -18.52 -0.48 -10.44
N GLN A 130 -19.47 -0.73 -9.53
CA GLN A 130 -19.35 -1.82 -8.55
C GLN A 130 -19.24 -3.18 -9.25
N ASN A 131 -20.10 -3.46 -10.23
CA ASN A 131 -20.07 -4.70 -11.00
C ASN A 131 -18.78 -4.84 -11.82
N ARG A 132 -18.26 -3.73 -12.37
CA ARG A 132 -16.95 -3.72 -13.04
C ARG A 132 -15.83 -4.08 -12.08
N LEU A 133 -15.85 -3.56 -10.85
CA LEU A 133 -14.85 -3.86 -9.83
C LEU A 133 -14.88 -5.35 -9.45
N LEU A 134 -16.05 -5.93 -9.21
CA LEU A 134 -16.22 -7.37 -8.95
C LEU A 134 -15.68 -8.22 -10.11
N THR A 135 -15.99 -7.83 -11.36
CA THR A 135 -15.50 -8.52 -12.58
C THR A 135 -13.99 -8.39 -12.73
N THR A 136 -13.43 -7.22 -12.45
CA THR A 136 -11.99 -6.99 -12.45
C THR A 136 -11.29 -7.89 -11.45
N TRP A 137 -11.81 -8.01 -10.23
CA TRP A 137 -11.24 -8.88 -9.22
C TRP A 137 -11.35 -10.37 -9.57
N LYS A 138 -12.45 -10.81 -10.16
CA LYS A 138 -12.56 -12.20 -10.64
C LYS A 138 -11.45 -12.53 -11.66
N ARG A 139 -11.18 -11.62 -12.60
CA ARG A 139 -10.13 -11.75 -13.62
C ARG A 139 -8.74 -11.70 -12.99
N LEU A 140 -8.49 -10.68 -12.16
CA LEU A 140 -7.19 -10.47 -11.54
C LEU A 140 -6.84 -11.58 -10.55
N ALA A 141 -7.76 -12.01 -9.68
CA ALA A 141 -7.56 -13.12 -8.77
C ALA A 141 -7.19 -14.40 -9.51
N THR A 142 -7.86 -14.68 -10.65
CA THR A 142 -7.52 -15.84 -11.51
C THR A 142 -6.09 -15.75 -12.03
N ALA A 143 -5.64 -14.55 -12.43
CA ALA A 143 -4.27 -14.33 -12.91
C ALA A 143 -3.22 -14.42 -11.79
N LEU A 144 -3.57 -14.00 -10.56
CA LEU A 144 -2.69 -14.07 -9.40
C LEU A 144 -2.60 -15.46 -8.77
N ARG A 145 -3.60 -16.34 -8.99
CA ARG A 145 -3.67 -17.67 -8.36
C ARG A 145 -2.40 -18.53 -8.49
N PRO A 146 -1.67 -18.54 -9.64
CA PRO A 146 -0.45 -19.34 -9.77
C PRO A 146 0.79 -18.70 -9.12
N LEU A 147 0.67 -17.54 -8.46
CA LEU A 147 1.76 -16.86 -7.77
C LEU A 147 1.85 -17.29 -6.31
N ASP A 148 3.00 -17.05 -5.68
CA ASP A 148 3.23 -17.39 -4.28
C ASP A 148 2.35 -16.53 -3.35
N PRO A 149 1.38 -17.10 -2.62
CA PRO A 149 0.52 -16.36 -1.70
C PRO A 149 1.26 -15.80 -0.47
N GLY A 150 2.50 -16.22 -0.23
CA GLY A 150 3.38 -15.66 0.80
C GLY A 150 4.06 -14.36 0.39
N LEU A 151 4.09 -14.06 -0.92
CA LEU A 151 4.77 -12.89 -1.49
C LEU A 151 3.85 -11.96 -2.29
N VAL A 152 2.58 -12.35 -2.51
CA VAL A 152 1.62 -11.54 -3.28
C VAL A 152 0.37 -11.27 -2.44
N PHE A 153 0.08 -10.00 -2.24
CA PHE A 153 -0.96 -9.48 -1.37
C PHE A 153 -1.98 -8.67 -2.18
N PRO A 154 -3.14 -9.23 -2.52
CA PRO A 154 -4.20 -8.50 -3.20
C PRO A 154 -4.79 -7.42 -2.30
N GLU A 155 -4.76 -6.17 -2.72
CA GLU A 155 -5.43 -5.04 -2.05
C GLU A 155 -6.69 -4.68 -2.81
N VAL A 156 -7.83 -4.84 -2.16
CA VAL A 156 -9.14 -4.86 -2.82
C VAL A 156 -9.51 -3.56 -3.52
N LEU A 157 -9.08 -2.43 -2.98
CA LEU A 157 -9.28 -1.10 -3.57
C LEU A 157 -8.37 -0.07 -2.90
N ASN A 158 -7.81 0.83 -3.70
CA ASN A 158 -7.20 2.07 -3.23
C ASN A 158 -8.29 3.07 -2.84
N GLU A 159 -8.15 3.73 -1.71
CA GLU A 159 -8.87 4.96 -1.30
C GLU A 159 -10.37 5.00 -1.64
N PRO A 160 -11.20 4.11 -1.08
CA PRO A 160 -12.65 4.18 -1.30
C PRO A 160 -13.22 5.49 -0.74
N VAL A 161 -14.07 6.16 -1.54
CA VAL A 161 -14.73 7.42 -1.15
C VAL A 161 -16.22 7.19 -1.09
N PHE A 162 -16.76 7.15 0.12
CA PHE A 162 -18.18 6.90 0.41
C PHE A 162 -18.68 7.89 1.47
N PRO A 163 -18.69 9.21 1.17
CA PRO A 163 -19.00 10.23 2.16
C PRO A 163 -20.48 10.21 2.63
N ARG A 164 -21.39 9.66 1.81
CA ARG A 164 -22.83 9.61 2.13
C ARG A 164 -23.28 8.25 2.63
N ASP A 165 -22.57 7.17 2.25
CA ASP A 165 -22.90 5.80 2.65
C ASP A 165 -21.63 5.02 3.03
N PRO A 166 -21.02 5.31 4.19
CA PRO A 166 -19.88 4.54 4.68
C PRO A 166 -20.15 3.04 4.78
N ALA A 167 -21.39 2.67 5.16
CA ALA A 167 -21.81 1.26 5.21
C ALA A 167 -21.87 0.62 3.82
N GLY A 168 -22.07 1.42 2.76
CA GLY A 168 -22.01 0.95 1.37
C GLY A 168 -20.63 0.46 0.99
N TRP A 169 -19.58 1.12 1.48
CA TRP A 169 -18.22 0.61 1.29
C TRP A 169 -18.03 -0.75 1.98
N HIS A 170 -18.45 -0.87 3.21
CA HIS A 170 -18.34 -2.15 3.94
C HIS A 170 -19.04 -3.29 3.20
N ARG A 171 -20.29 -3.05 2.71
CA ARG A 171 -21.01 -4.05 1.90
C ARG A 171 -20.28 -4.43 0.60
N LEU A 172 -19.72 -3.45 -0.09
CA LEU A 172 -18.97 -3.69 -1.32
C LEU A 172 -17.66 -4.45 -1.04
N GLN A 173 -16.92 -4.07 0.01
CA GLN A 173 -15.71 -4.77 0.43
C GLN A 173 -16.01 -6.23 0.79
N HIS A 174 -17.08 -6.49 1.54
CA HIS A 174 -17.54 -7.85 1.84
C HIS A 174 -17.86 -8.65 0.56
N SER A 175 -18.54 -8.02 -0.41
CA SER A 175 -18.83 -8.66 -1.71
C SER A 175 -17.58 -8.96 -2.50
N LEU A 176 -16.55 -8.10 -2.45
CA LEU A 176 -15.25 -8.34 -3.06
C LEU A 176 -14.53 -9.55 -2.43
N LEU A 177 -14.56 -9.66 -1.10
CA LEU A 177 -14.05 -10.85 -0.40
C LEU A 177 -14.75 -12.12 -0.88
N GLY A 178 -16.07 -12.09 -1.03
CA GLY A 178 -16.87 -13.21 -1.56
C GLY A 178 -16.46 -13.65 -2.98
N VAL A 179 -15.95 -12.73 -3.80
CA VAL A 179 -15.45 -13.03 -5.16
C VAL A 179 -14.00 -13.52 -5.14
N ILE A 180 -13.15 -12.89 -4.31
CA ILE A 180 -11.70 -13.15 -4.31
C ILE A 180 -11.36 -14.42 -3.55
N ARG A 181 -11.93 -14.64 -2.38
CA ARG A 181 -11.56 -15.73 -1.48
C ARG A 181 -11.72 -17.14 -2.08
N PRO A 182 -12.78 -17.48 -2.85
CA PRO A 182 -12.87 -18.78 -3.52
C PRO A 182 -11.76 -19.05 -4.53
N ILE A 183 -11.19 -17.98 -5.12
CA ILE A 183 -10.11 -18.09 -6.13
C ILE A 183 -8.74 -18.09 -5.47
N LEU A 184 -8.57 -17.29 -4.39
CA LEU A 184 -7.33 -17.11 -3.64
C LEU A 184 -7.52 -17.52 -2.16
N PRO A 185 -7.77 -18.81 -1.86
CA PRO A 185 -8.16 -19.25 -0.52
C PRO A 185 -7.08 -19.04 0.55
N SER A 186 -5.81 -19.04 0.18
CA SER A 186 -4.68 -18.91 1.09
C SER A 186 -4.01 -17.52 1.10
N SER A 187 -4.39 -16.62 0.19
CA SER A 187 -3.77 -15.28 0.10
C SER A 187 -4.19 -14.39 1.28
N THR A 188 -3.24 -13.65 1.83
CA THR A 188 -3.55 -12.55 2.75
C THR A 188 -4.02 -11.35 1.94
N LEU A 189 -5.26 -10.90 2.19
CA LEU A 189 -5.85 -9.77 1.48
C LEU A 189 -5.57 -8.48 2.25
N VAL A 190 -5.44 -7.36 1.53
CA VAL A 190 -5.31 -6.03 2.12
C VAL A 190 -6.63 -5.29 1.93
N LEU A 191 -7.20 -4.83 3.04
CA LEU A 191 -8.47 -4.13 3.12
C LEU A 191 -8.24 -2.70 3.61
N THR A 192 -9.22 -1.82 3.43
CA THR A 192 -9.09 -0.44 3.90
C THR A 192 -10.44 0.13 4.35
N GLY A 193 -10.40 1.15 5.21
CA GLY A 193 -11.58 1.94 5.55
C GLY A 193 -12.01 2.85 4.41
N HIS A 194 -13.23 3.40 4.49
CA HIS A 194 -13.66 4.49 3.61
C HIS A 194 -12.89 5.79 3.91
N ASP A 195 -13.31 6.90 3.30
CA ASP A 195 -12.70 8.22 3.54
C ASP A 195 -11.20 8.24 3.16
N TRP A 196 -10.91 7.87 1.91
CA TRP A 196 -9.55 7.88 1.35
C TRP A 196 -8.56 6.97 2.08
N GLY A 197 -9.03 5.90 2.73
CA GLY A 197 -8.17 5.03 3.52
C GLY A 197 -7.60 5.70 4.78
N SER A 198 -8.24 6.78 5.24
CA SER A 198 -7.79 7.55 6.40
C SER A 198 -7.88 6.74 7.71
N ILE A 199 -7.18 7.21 8.74
CA ILE A 199 -7.31 6.63 10.09
C ILE A 199 -8.74 6.76 10.61
N ALA A 200 -9.45 7.85 10.31
CA ALA A 200 -10.85 8.01 10.68
C ALA A 200 -11.74 6.97 9.97
N GLY A 201 -11.50 6.71 8.70
CA GLY A 201 -12.19 5.66 7.96
C GLY A 201 -11.92 4.25 8.52
N LEU A 202 -10.70 3.98 8.99
CA LEU A 202 -10.39 2.74 9.70
C LEU A 202 -11.14 2.64 11.03
N GLU A 203 -11.17 3.71 11.84
CA GLU A 203 -11.85 3.72 13.15
C GLU A 203 -13.35 3.49 13.04
N ALA A 204 -13.96 3.89 11.92
CA ALA A 204 -15.37 3.66 11.61
C ALA A 204 -15.65 2.28 11.01
N LEU A 205 -14.62 1.51 10.64
CA LEU A 205 -14.78 0.20 10.00
C LEU A 205 -15.08 -0.89 11.01
N THR A 206 -16.09 -1.72 10.71
CA THR A 206 -16.27 -3.00 11.38
C THR A 206 -15.36 -4.04 10.70
N PRO A 207 -14.51 -4.75 11.46
CA PRO A 207 -13.64 -5.78 10.88
C PRO A 207 -14.42 -6.87 10.15
N GLU A 208 -13.87 -7.38 9.07
CA GLU A 208 -14.41 -8.53 8.36
C GLU A 208 -14.23 -9.82 9.18
N ALA A 209 -15.13 -10.76 8.97
CA ALA A 209 -15.04 -12.08 9.61
C ALA A 209 -13.88 -12.94 9.08
N ASP A 210 -13.32 -12.57 7.92
CA ASP A 210 -12.13 -13.22 7.35
C ASP A 210 -10.89 -12.80 8.15
N PRO A 211 -10.25 -13.70 8.91
CA PRO A 211 -9.11 -13.34 9.74
C PRO A 211 -7.80 -13.23 8.98
N ASN A 212 -7.72 -13.71 7.71
CA ASN A 212 -6.49 -13.64 6.91
C ASN A 212 -6.44 -12.35 6.09
N VAL A 213 -6.57 -11.23 6.79
CA VAL A 213 -6.57 -9.89 6.20
C VAL A 213 -5.65 -8.93 6.97
N ILE A 214 -5.09 -7.95 6.28
CA ILE A 214 -4.34 -6.83 6.82
C ILE A 214 -5.13 -5.56 6.49
N TYR A 215 -5.28 -4.63 7.42
CA TYR A 215 -5.95 -3.37 7.16
C TYR A 215 -4.93 -2.29 6.81
N SER A 216 -5.16 -1.60 5.69
CA SER A 216 -4.32 -0.52 5.21
C SER A 216 -4.86 0.83 5.65
N ILE A 217 -3.96 1.75 6.02
CA ILE A 217 -4.23 3.16 6.24
C ILE A 217 -3.33 4.01 5.35
N HIS A 218 -3.80 5.21 5.01
CA HIS A 218 -3.01 6.24 4.36
C HIS A 218 -2.79 7.42 5.29
N LEU A 219 -1.58 7.95 5.34
CA LEU A 219 -1.22 9.08 6.19
C LEU A 219 -0.59 10.20 5.38
N TYR A 220 -1.35 11.26 5.18
CA TYR A 220 -0.90 12.51 4.55
C TYR A 220 -1.20 13.73 5.43
N ASP A 221 -1.55 13.50 6.72
CA ASP A 221 -1.82 14.59 7.65
C ASP A 221 -0.55 15.36 8.04
N PRO A 222 -0.58 16.69 8.01
CA PRO A 222 -1.63 17.53 7.45
C PRO A 222 -1.42 17.76 5.94
N SER A 223 -2.49 17.66 5.17
CA SER A 223 -2.44 17.77 3.71
C SER A 223 -2.01 19.16 3.20
N GLU A 224 -2.15 20.21 4.02
CA GLU A 224 -1.62 21.55 3.77
C GLU A 224 -0.10 21.53 3.58
N LEU A 225 0.59 20.68 4.32
CA LEU A 225 2.04 20.51 4.24
C LEU A 225 2.42 19.46 3.19
N THR A 226 1.90 18.25 3.32
CA THR A 226 2.40 17.07 2.59
C THR A 226 2.07 17.09 1.10
N SER A 227 0.90 17.62 0.73
CA SER A 227 0.46 17.77 -0.66
C SER A 227 0.31 19.23 -1.08
N LEU A 228 0.66 20.19 -0.23
CA LEU A 228 0.40 21.62 -0.40
C LEU A 228 -1.08 21.87 -0.76
N ALA A 229 -1.99 21.14 -0.10
CA ALA A 229 -3.42 21.16 -0.34
C ALA A 229 -3.76 20.98 -1.85
N ALA A 230 -3.19 20.01 -2.53
CA ALA A 230 -3.32 19.80 -3.98
C ALA A 230 -4.78 19.72 -4.47
N TYR A 231 -5.70 19.29 -3.59
CA TYR A 231 -7.14 19.20 -3.84
C TYR A 231 -7.86 20.57 -3.95
N ARG A 232 -7.19 21.68 -3.57
CA ARG A 232 -7.77 23.03 -3.62
C ARG A 232 -7.13 23.84 -4.77
N PRO A 233 -7.89 24.24 -5.80
CA PRO A 233 -7.36 25.07 -6.88
C PRO A 233 -7.08 26.51 -6.41
N GLY A 234 -6.26 27.24 -7.16
CA GLY A 234 -6.06 28.69 -6.99
C GLY A 234 -5.11 29.11 -5.87
N LEU A 235 -4.44 28.16 -5.19
CA LEU A 235 -3.48 28.48 -4.12
C LEU A 235 -2.06 28.75 -4.67
N ASP A 236 -1.33 29.64 -4.03
CA ASP A 236 0.12 29.83 -4.25
C ASP A 236 0.92 28.69 -3.61
N ARG A 237 1.17 27.63 -4.40
CA ARG A 237 1.96 26.49 -3.95
C ARG A 237 3.41 26.85 -3.63
N SER A 238 3.96 27.89 -4.25
CA SER A 238 5.33 28.35 -3.98
C SER A 238 5.45 28.96 -2.60
N ALA A 239 4.42 29.69 -2.15
CA ALA A 239 4.32 30.16 -0.78
C ALA A 239 4.18 28.99 0.19
N MET A 240 3.23 28.08 -0.06
CA MET A 240 2.99 26.90 0.80
C MET A 240 4.21 25.99 0.90
N ALA A 241 5.02 25.87 -0.14
CA ALA A 241 6.25 25.08 -0.13
C ALA A 241 7.27 25.54 0.94
N ARG A 242 7.13 26.73 1.49
CA ARG A 242 7.98 27.27 2.57
C ARG A 242 7.49 26.92 3.98
N LEU A 243 6.31 26.31 4.13
CA LEU A 243 5.77 25.92 5.43
C LEU A 243 6.76 25.09 6.24
N PRO A 244 6.96 25.39 7.53
CA PRO A 244 7.86 24.63 8.39
C PRO A 244 7.21 23.35 8.91
N PHE A 245 8.03 22.36 9.24
CA PHE A 245 7.66 21.23 10.09
C PHE A 245 8.88 20.85 10.94
N PRO A 246 8.73 20.68 12.27
CA PRO A 246 7.51 20.88 13.06
C PRO A 246 7.14 22.36 13.21
N VAL A 247 5.89 22.63 13.61
CA VAL A 247 5.44 23.97 14.01
C VAL A 247 5.60 24.12 15.52
N LEU A 248 6.80 24.51 15.96
CA LEU A 248 7.13 24.69 17.37
C LEU A 248 6.51 25.97 17.93
N ASP A 249 6.52 27.03 17.13
CA ASP A 249 5.94 28.32 17.46
C ASP A 249 5.05 28.79 16.31
N GLN A 250 3.85 29.26 16.66
CA GLN A 250 2.84 29.67 15.69
C GLN A 250 3.26 30.98 14.99
N GLN A 251 3.80 31.95 15.71
CA GLN A 251 4.09 33.26 15.17
C GLN A 251 5.16 33.25 14.04
N PRO A 252 6.31 32.57 14.17
CA PRO A 252 7.26 32.45 13.07
C PRO A 252 6.67 31.67 11.86
N CYS A 253 5.79 30.70 12.11
CA CYS A 253 5.10 29.96 11.04
C CYS A 253 4.15 30.90 10.27
N GLU A 254 3.35 31.72 10.98
CA GLU A 254 2.42 32.67 10.34
C GLU A 254 3.16 33.73 9.53
N ALA A 255 4.34 34.18 9.98
CA ALA A 255 5.18 35.10 9.22
C ALA A 255 5.61 34.56 7.87
N VAL A 256 5.79 33.21 7.74
CA VAL A 256 5.96 32.55 6.43
C VAL A 256 4.69 32.67 5.60
N GLY A 257 3.52 32.47 6.21
CA GLY A 257 2.23 32.59 5.54
C GLY A 257 1.96 34.00 5.00
N ASP A 258 2.37 35.03 5.72
CA ASP A 258 2.17 36.44 5.34
C ASP A 258 2.93 36.81 4.05
N THR A 259 3.87 36.00 3.60
CA THR A 259 4.57 36.17 2.33
C THR A 259 3.77 35.75 1.09
N ALA A 260 2.63 35.08 1.25
CA ALA A 260 1.77 34.69 0.12
C ALA A 260 1.03 35.91 -0.44
N ALA A 261 0.95 36.02 -1.77
CA ALA A 261 0.35 37.16 -2.44
C ALA A 261 -1.17 37.22 -2.27
N ASP A 262 -1.86 36.07 -2.31
CA ASP A 262 -3.31 35.99 -2.21
C ASP A 262 -3.79 35.67 -0.79
N ARG A 263 -5.01 36.15 -0.49
CA ARG A 263 -5.61 35.98 0.83
C ARG A 263 -5.94 34.52 1.14
N GLN A 264 -6.43 33.76 0.16
CA GLN A 264 -6.86 32.38 0.38
C GLN A 264 -5.69 31.50 0.82
N THR A 265 -4.52 31.67 0.20
CA THR A 265 -3.28 30.98 0.57
C THR A 265 -2.83 31.40 1.96
N ARG A 266 -2.83 32.73 2.27
CA ARG A 266 -2.46 33.21 3.62
C ARG A 266 -3.34 32.61 4.71
N ASP A 267 -4.66 32.63 4.53
CA ASP A 267 -5.61 32.11 5.51
C ASP A 267 -5.39 30.61 5.73
N LEU A 268 -5.14 29.83 4.67
CA LEU A 268 -4.84 28.40 4.78
C LEU A 268 -3.50 28.14 5.49
N MET A 269 -2.46 28.92 5.20
CA MET A 269 -1.16 28.77 5.86
C MET A 269 -1.25 29.13 7.35
N ARG A 270 -1.99 30.18 7.72
CA ARG A 270 -2.27 30.51 9.13
C ARG A 270 -3.05 29.41 9.83
N PHE A 271 -4.04 28.85 9.15
CA PHE A 271 -4.76 27.67 9.68
C PHE A 271 -3.80 26.50 9.93
N TYR A 272 -2.92 26.17 9.00
CA TYR A 272 -1.90 25.14 9.23
C TYR A 272 -1.04 25.45 10.45
N CYS A 273 -0.54 26.69 10.58
CA CYS A 273 0.28 27.11 11.71
C CYS A 273 -0.45 26.98 13.06
N SER A 274 -1.77 27.29 13.09
CA SER A 274 -2.59 27.16 14.30
C SER A 274 -2.76 25.70 14.75
N LEU A 275 -2.65 24.76 13.84
CA LEU A 275 -2.75 23.32 14.14
C LEU A 275 -1.51 22.81 14.89
N ARG A 276 -0.37 23.49 14.83
CA ARG A 276 0.88 23.17 15.54
C ARG A 276 1.31 21.72 15.39
N TRP A 277 1.36 21.27 14.12
CA TRP A 277 1.81 19.91 13.83
C TRP A 277 3.27 19.70 14.17
N ASP A 278 3.53 18.61 14.90
CA ASP A 278 4.84 18.12 15.30
C ASP A 278 4.89 16.57 15.25
N GLU A 279 6.02 16.02 15.62
CA GLU A 279 6.26 14.58 15.66
C GLU A 279 5.31 13.85 16.64
N ALA A 280 5.00 14.49 17.79
CA ALA A 280 4.12 13.92 18.82
C ALA A 280 2.69 13.79 18.28
N ARG A 281 2.22 14.77 17.52
CA ARG A 281 0.88 14.76 16.92
C ARG A 281 0.76 13.69 15.84
N ILE A 282 1.80 13.48 15.02
CA ILE A 282 1.86 12.34 14.09
C ILE A 282 1.79 11.02 14.88
N GLY A 283 2.58 10.90 15.95
CA GLY A 283 2.57 9.73 16.83
C GLY A 283 1.19 9.44 17.42
N GLN A 284 0.45 10.48 17.83
CA GLN A 284 -0.93 10.34 18.34
C GLN A 284 -1.88 9.81 17.26
N ARG A 285 -1.80 10.33 16.02
CA ARG A 285 -2.61 9.85 14.91
C ARG A 285 -2.35 8.38 14.61
N VAL A 286 -1.10 7.97 14.48
CA VAL A 286 -0.72 6.57 14.26
C VAL A 286 -1.11 5.69 15.44
N GLY A 287 -0.95 6.21 16.67
CA GLY A 287 -1.38 5.55 17.91
C GLY A 287 -2.88 5.23 17.95
N ALA A 288 -3.74 6.08 17.37
CA ALA A 288 -5.17 5.84 17.25
C ALA A 288 -5.46 4.61 16.35
N ALA A 289 -4.81 4.54 15.18
CA ALA A 289 -4.91 3.36 14.31
C ALA A 289 -4.41 2.09 15.01
N ALA A 290 -3.26 2.15 15.68
CA ALA A 290 -2.74 1.02 16.44
C ALA A 290 -3.66 0.58 17.59
N ALA A 291 -4.34 1.52 18.24
CA ALA A 291 -5.34 1.22 19.27
C ALA A 291 -6.55 0.50 18.67
N TRP A 292 -7.03 0.92 17.49
CA TRP A 292 -8.09 0.21 16.78
C TRP A 292 -7.67 -1.23 16.46
N ALA A 293 -6.46 -1.42 15.92
CA ALA A 293 -5.93 -2.74 15.58
C ALA A 293 -5.86 -3.67 16.80
N ARG A 294 -5.36 -3.17 17.93
CA ARG A 294 -5.30 -3.96 19.17
C ARG A 294 -6.69 -4.37 19.68
N ARG A 295 -7.69 -3.45 19.62
CA ARG A 295 -9.08 -3.77 20.03
C ARG A 295 -9.72 -4.85 19.16
N ASN A 296 -9.35 -4.89 17.89
CA ASN A 296 -9.95 -5.78 16.89
C ASN A 296 -9.04 -6.97 16.53
N ASP A 297 -7.90 -7.11 17.20
CA ASP A 297 -6.94 -8.18 16.96
C ASP A 297 -6.50 -8.27 15.49
N ALA A 298 -6.30 -7.11 14.86
CA ALA A 298 -6.05 -6.93 13.44
C ALA A 298 -4.58 -6.53 13.17
N ALA A 299 -4.05 -6.94 12.02
CA ALA A 299 -2.78 -6.45 11.50
C ALA A 299 -2.99 -5.17 10.69
N LEU A 300 -2.02 -4.23 10.77
CA LEU A 300 -2.03 -2.97 10.03
C LEU A 300 -0.87 -2.86 9.06
N LEU A 301 -1.12 -2.09 7.99
CA LEU A 301 -0.15 -1.59 7.03
C LEU A 301 -0.42 -0.09 6.79
N ALA A 302 0.59 0.77 6.83
CA ALA A 302 0.50 2.09 6.24
C ALA A 302 0.81 1.96 4.74
N GLY A 303 -0.22 1.70 3.94
CA GLY A 303 -0.10 1.44 2.50
C GLY A 303 0.42 2.65 1.71
N GLU A 304 0.17 3.85 2.25
CA GLU A 304 0.69 5.09 1.69
C GLU A 304 1.03 6.10 2.78
N PHE A 305 2.16 6.77 2.61
CA PHE A 305 2.50 8.04 3.26
C PHE A 305 3.53 8.76 2.42
N GLY A 306 3.57 10.08 2.48
CA GLY A 306 4.52 10.84 1.68
C GLY A 306 4.38 12.34 1.83
N ALA A 307 5.34 13.07 1.27
CA ALA A 307 5.30 14.52 1.15
C ALA A 307 5.93 14.95 -0.18
N THR A 308 5.29 15.92 -0.84
CA THR A 308 5.71 16.39 -2.17
C THR A 308 7.15 16.88 -2.23
N VAL A 309 7.82 16.64 -3.34
CA VAL A 309 9.17 17.15 -3.60
C VAL A 309 9.21 18.69 -3.66
N ALA A 310 8.07 19.34 -3.89
CA ALA A 310 7.96 20.80 -3.89
C ALA A 310 8.07 21.43 -2.50
N LEU A 311 7.80 20.67 -1.43
CA LEU A 311 7.96 21.13 -0.05
C LEU A 311 9.44 21.36 0.25
N ASN A 312 9.76 22.39 1.05
CA ASN A 312 11.16 22.64 1.45
C ASN A 312 11.78 21.37 2.05
N PRO A 313 13.05 21.06 1.70
CA PRO A 313 13.67 19.78 2.06
C PRO A 313 13.72 19.51 3.56
N ALA A 314 13.92 20.54 4.39
CA ALA A 314 14.02 20.35 5.84
C ALA A 314 12.70 19.86 6.44
N ALA A 315 11.58 20.51 6.10
CA ALA A 315 10.25 20.10 6.56
C ALA A 315 9.88 18.74 5.99
N ARG A 316 10.12 18.50 4.68
CA ARG A 316 9.83 17.22 4.02
C ARG A 316 10.54 16.05 4.71
N LEU A 317 11.84 16.13 4.90
CA LEU A 317 12.64 15.05 5.47
C LEU A 317 12.31 14.80 6.95
N ARG A 318 12.01 15.84 7.71
CA ARG A 318 11.57 15.70 9.11
C ARG A 318 10.21 15.01 9.19
N TRP A 319 9.25 15.43 8.36
CA TRP A 319 7.93 14.80 8.35
C TRP A 319 8.00 13.32 7.96
N LEU A 320 8.75 12.97 6.89
CA LEU A 320 8.95 11.58 6.48
C LEU A 320 9.56 10.73 7.60
N ARG A 321 10.55 11.27 8.30
CA ARG A 321 11.16 10.60 9.45
C ARG A 321 10.15 10.40 10.58
N ALA A 322 9.40 11.44 10.94
CA ALA A 322 8.42 11.37 12.03
C ALA A 322 7.32 10.36 11.75
N ALA A 323 6.79 10.33 10.52
CA ALA A 323 5.79 9.35 10.11
C ALA A 323 6.32 7.92 10.18
N ARG A 324 7.53 7.67 9.61
CA ARG A 324 8.19 6.37 9.67
C ARG A 324 8.43 5.91 11.11
N GLU A 325 8.98 6.77 11.97
CA GLU A 325 9.24 6.46 13.37
C GLU A 325 7.94 6.15 14.14
N ALA A 326 6.86 6.87 13.85
CA ALA A 326 5.56 6.62 14.45
C ALA A 326 5.00 5.24 14.04
N PHE A 327 5.12 4.84 12.78
CA PHE A 327 4.70 3.50 12.33
C PHE A 327 5.54 2.39 12.98
N GLU A 328 6.86 2.53 12.95
CA GLU A 328 7.80 1.53 13.50
C GLU A 328 7.62 1.35 15.01
N ALA A 329 7.37 2.44 15.74
CA ALA A 329 7.09 2.40 17.19
C ALA A 329 5.82 1.61 17.53
N GLN A 330 4.90 1.45 16.59
CA GLN A 330 3.67 0.66 16.75
C GLN A 330 3.75 -0.71 16.05
N GLY A 331 4.90 -1.09 15.47
CA GLY A 331 5.05 -2.33 14.71
C GLY A 331 4.25 -2.38 13.41
N ILE A 332 3.90 -1.22 12.84
CA ILE A 332 3.15 -1.10 11.60
C ILE A 332 4.13 -1.02 10.42
N GLY A 333 3.98 -1.92 9.45
CA GLY A 333 4.69 -1.81 8.18
C GLY A 333 4.23 -0.62 7.36
N TRP A 334 5.08 -0.11 6.46
CA TRP A 334 4.80 1.11 5.71
C TRP A 334 5.29 1.06 4.26
N ALA A 335 4.65 1.82 3.37
CA ALA A 335 5.07 2.04 2.00
C ALA A 335 5.10 3.54 1.66
N LEU A 336 6.29 4.05 1.31
CA LEU A 336 6.44 5.42 0.83
C LEU A 336 5.65 5.62 -0.48
N TRP A 337 4.88 6.67 -0.58
CA TRP A 337 4.37 7.19 -1.84
C TRP A 337 5.32 8.28 -2.35
N GLY A 338 6.07 8.12 -3.44
CA GLY A 338 6.13 6.97 -4.34
C GLY A 338 7.52 6.89 -4.95
N TYR A 339 7.68 5.99 -5.90
CA TYR A 339 8.97 5.80 -6.59
C TYR A 339 9.23 6.93 -7.59
N ASP A 340 8.31 7.20 -8.48
CA ASP A 340 8.47 7.98 -9.71
C ASP A 340 7.39 9.08 -9.93
N ASP A 341 6.76 9.54 -8.85
CA ASP A 341 5.74 10.57 -8.88
C ASP A 341 6.18 11.88 -8.20
N ILE A 342 5.23 12.77 -7.94
CA ILE A 342 5.47 14.10 -7.31
C ILE A 342 5.98 14.03 -5.87
N MET A 343 5.94 12.88 -5.24
CA MET A 343 6.53 12.62 -3.93
C MET A 343 7.83 11.80 -4.03
N GLY A 344 8.37 11.69 -5.23
CA GLY A 344 9.36 10.76 -5.74
C GLY A 344 10.60 10.50 -4.89
N LEU A 345 10.91 9.21 -4.79
CA LEU A 345 12.20 8.71 -4.30
C LEU A 345 13.25 8.68 -5.43
N ALA A 346 12.83 8.32 -6.65
CA ALA A 346 13.72 8.18 -7.79
C ALA A 346 13.99 9.54 -8.45
N ILE A 347 15.27 9.88 -8.59
CA ILE A 347 15.74 11.07 -9.30
C ILE A 347 15.97 10.66 -10.76
N PRO A 348 15.22 11.22 -11.72
CA PRO A 348 15.40 10.91 -13.13
C PRO A 348 16.83 11.21 -13.61
N ARG A 349 17.30 10.43 -14.58
CA ARG A 349 18.58 10.61 -15.26
C ARG A 349 18.38 10.67 -16.78
N PRO A 350 19.36 11.10 -17.54
CA PRO A 350 19.30 11.08 -19.01
C PRO A 350 18.87 9.71 -19.55
N PRO A 351 18.23 9.66 -20.74
CA PRO A 351 17.80 8.42 -21.35
C PRO A 351 18.93 7.36 -21.42
N GLY A 352 18.55 6.11 -21.14
CA GLY A 352 19.50 4.98 -21.09
C GLY A 352 20.18 4.75 -19.74
N LEU A 353 20.00 5.66 -18.76
CA LEU A 353 20.51 5.49 -17.40
C LEU A 353 19.37 5.22 -16.41
N SER A 354 19.57 4.26 -15.52
CA SER A 354 18.62 4.02 -14.42
C SER A 354 18.54 5.23 -13.50
N PRO A 355 17.35 5.57 -12.96
CA PRO A 355 17.18 6.60 -11.94
C PRO A 355 18.09 6.33 -10.72
N VAL A 356 18.41 7.37 -9.97
CA VAL A 356 19.15 7.27 -8.70
C VAL A 356 18.17 7.49 -7.54
N LEU A 357 18.27 6.68 -6.50
CA LEU A 357 17.46 6.87 -5.31
C LEU A 357 17.96 8.07 -4.48
N ASN A 358 17.05 8.91 -4.03
CA ASN A 358 17.38 10.09 -3.23
C ASN A 358 17.93 9.67 -1.86
N ALA A 359 19.24 9.91 -1.63
CA ALA A 359 19.94 9.48 -0.43
C ALA A 359 19.41 10.16 0.85
N ASP A 360 18.94 11.41 0.75
CA ASP A 360 18.39 12.14 1.92
C ASP A 360 17.05 11.55 2.34
N VAL A 361 16.20 11.20 1.36
CA VAL A 361 14.93 10.50 1.61
C VAL A 361 15.21 9.12 2.21
N LEU A 362 16.13 8.34 1.64
CA LEU A 362 16.50 7.04 2.21
C LEU A 362 16.96 7.17 3.66
N ARG A 363 17.80 8.17 3.98
CA ARG A 363 18.21 8.42 5.38
C ARG A 363 17.04 8.79 6.29
N ALA A 364 16.12 9.62 5.82
CA ALA A 364 14.91 9.96 6.59
C ALA A 364 14.05 8.72 6.88
N LEU A 365 14.03 7.77 5.95
CA LEU A 365 13.33 6.50 6.09
C LEU A 365 14.12 5.41 6.85
N GLY A 366 15.31 5.73 7.37
CA GLY A 366 16.15 4.74 8.05
C GLY A 366 16.71 3.63 7.12
N LEU A 367 16.64 3.86 5.81
CA LEU A 367 17.12 2.95 4.79
C LEU A 367 18.57 3.26 4.39
N ARG A 368 19.23 2.27 3.75
CA ARG A 368 20.62 2.43 3.32
C ARG A 368 20.68 3.31 2.07
N GLY A 369 21.51 4.36 2.10
CA GLY A 369 21.89 5.04 0.89
C GLY A 369 22.66 4.06 -0.01
N THR A 370 22.24 3.90 -1.27
CA THR A 370 23.10 3.24 -2.25
C THR A 370 24.31 4.15 -2.42
N GLU A 371 25.47 3.76 -1.89
CA GLU A 371 26.72 4.44 -2.20
C GLU A 371 26.87 4.38 -3.73
N ALA A 372 26.82 5.55 -4.36
CA ALA A 372 27.30 5.65 -5.73
C ALA A 372 28.72 5.10 -5.72
N ARG A 373 28.95 3.93 -6.35
CA ARG A 373 30.32 3.48 -6.62
C ARG A 373 31.02 4.69 -7.23
N ARG A 374 31.96 5.29 -6.48
CA ARG A 374 32.86 6.27 -7.04
C ARG A 374 33.51 5.55 -8.22
N VAL A 375 33.07 5.88 -9.42
CA VAL A 375 33.83 5.56 -10.62
C VAL A 375 35.07 6.45 -10.48
N THR A 376 36.13 5.89 -9.94
CA THR A 376 37.44 6.42 -10.07
C THR A 376 37.76 6.32 -11.57
N GLN A 377 37.40 7.39 -12.30
CA GLN A 377 38.02 7.63 -13.61
C GLN A 377 39.50 7.86 -13.32
N GLY A 378 40.27 6.80 -13.49
CA GLY A 378 41.71 6.92 -13.66
C GLY A 378 41.94 7.77 -14.90
N PHE A 379 42.31 9.04 -14.71
CA PHE A 379 42.90 9.84 -15.76
C PHE A 379 44.19 9.13 -16.19
N PRO A 380 44.38 8.85 -17.48
CA PRO A 380 45.70 8.42 -17.97
C PRO A 380 46.68 9.56 -17.71
N ARG A 381 47.68 9.35 -16.88
CA ARG A 381 48.79 10.26 -16.73
C ARG A 381 49.51 10.30 -18.06
N ASN A 382 49.47 11.45 -18.70
CA ASN A 382 50.26 11.76 -19.89
C ASN A 382 51.73 11.58 -19.62
N VAL A 383 52.39 10.95 -20.57
CA VAL A 383 53.82 10.92 -20.78
C VAL A 383 54.26 12.28 -21.33
N PRO A 384 55.37 12.89 -20.84
CA PRO A 384 56.04 14.07 -21.46
C PRO A 384 57.14 13.62 -22.41
N PRO A 385 57.86 14.58 -23.00
CA PRO A 385 57.58 15.50 -24.10
C PRO A 385 57.95 14.96 -25.45
#